data_f53e9fbeab02196896580ae639b04b0c
#
_entry.id   f53e9fbeab02196896580ae639b04b0c
#
_cell.length_a   1.000
_cell.length_b   1.000
_cell.length_c   1.000
_cell.angle_alpha   90.00
_cell.angle_beta   90.00
_cell.angle_gamma   90.00
#
_symmetry.space_group_name_H-M   'P 1'
#
loop_
_entity.id
_entity.type
_entity.pdbx_description
1 polymer ?
#
loop_
_entity_poly.entity_id
_entity_poly.type
_entity_poly.pdbx_seq_one_letter_code
_entity_poly.pdbx_strand_id
1 'polypeptide(L)'
;AQSSEFVILRTGGLGPGRALGLLAMLGLAFGVATWAVGDYVAPASERQGALFKARNSGKAFSGAGMWLKEHRTGPDGERSYSVNVQASNPSGGIAGIRIFEFDAQGHLVSRVEASEGHVADDGTWTLSNVKSIRWPPAVSANPKGADSVQVQVQAKLIWPSTLTTGMV
;
A
#
# COMPACT_ATOMS: atom_id res chain seq x y z
N ALA A 1 -1.99 -47.12 18.24
CA ALA A 1 -0.57 -46.77 18.04
C ALA A 1 0.03 -45.95 19.17
N GLN A 2 -0.77 -45.38 20.11
CA GLN A 2 -0.29 -44.49 21.18
C GLN A 2 0.19 -45.21 22.46
N SER A 3 -0.06 -46.52 22.58
CA SER A 3 0.28 -47.26 23.81
C SER A 3 1.72 -47.77 23.85
N SER A 4 2.36 -47.99 22.71
CA SER A 4 3.69 -48.60 22.64
C SER A 4 4.84 -47.65 23.00
N GLU A 5 4.72 -46.35 22.70
CA GLU A 5 5.75 -45.38 23.07
C GLU A 5 5.85 -45.14 24.56
N PHE A 6 4.71 -45.18 25.26
CA PHE A 6 4.66 -45.02 26.72
C PHE A 6 5.27 -46.25 27.45
N VAL A 7 5.11 -47.42 26.86
CA VAL A 7 5.71 -48.68 27.41
C VAL A 7 7.22 -48.66 27.27
N ILE A 8 7.75 -48.19 26.14
CA ILE A 8 9.20 -48.10 25.89
C ILE A 8 9.85 -47.07 26.82
N LEU A 9 9.22 -45.93 27.08
CA LEU A 9 9.68 -44.93 28.04
C LEU A 9 9.71 -45.48 29.49
N ARG A 10 8.75 -46.32 29.85
CA ARG A 10 8.65 -46.92 31.19
C ARG A 10 9.70 -48.02 31.43
N THR A 11 10.04 -48.80 30.38
CA THR A 11 11.11 -49.81 30.45
C THR A 11 12.51 -49.20 30.47
N GLY A 12 12.68 -47.96 29.94
CA GLY A 12 13.91 -47.18 30.02
C GLY A 12 14.20 -46.51 31.38
N GLY A 13 13.41 -46.82 32.44
CA GLY A 13 13.65 -46.30 33.81
C GLY A 13 13.17 -44.88 34.06
N LEU A 14 12.45 -44.26 33.11
CA LEU A 14 11.80 -42.95 33.32
C LEU A 14 10.49 -43.14 34.09
N GLY A 15 10.50 -42.89 35.39
CA GLY A 15 9.28 -42.81 36.18
C GLY A 15 8.37 -41.68 35.72
N PRO A 16 7.03 -41.78 35.90
CA PRO A 16 6.06 -40.78 35.40
C PRO A 16 6.33 -39.37 35.94
N GLY A 17 6.88 -39.22 37.14
CA GLY A 17 7.27 -37.93 37.71
C GLY A 17 8.44 -37.24 36.96
N ARG A 18 9.44 -38.05 36.52
CA ARG A 18 10.57 -37.52 35.74
C ARG A 18 10.15 -37.10 34.32
N ALA A 19 9.24 -37.88 33.71
CA ALA A 19 8.70 -37.52 32.37
C ALA A 19 7.90 -36.23 32.44
N LEU A 20 7.04 -36.06 33.44
CA LEU A 20 6.30 -34.82 33.71
C LEU A 20 7.24 -33.65 34.02
N GLY A 21 8.30 -33.84 34.77
CA GLY A 21 9.31 -32.83 35.07
C GLY A 21 10.04 -32.33 33.82
N LEU A 22 10.43 -33.26 32.93
CA LEU A 22 11.05 -32.87 31.64
C LEU A 22 10.09 -32.10 30.71
N LEU A 23 8.84 -32.53 30.66
CA LEU A 23 7.79 -31.80 29.89
C LEU A 23 7.54 -30.41 30.47
N ALA A 24 7.45 -30.30 31.79
CA ALA A 24 7.28 -29.02 32.47
C ALA A 24 8.48 -28.07 32.21
N MET A 25 9.70 -28.61 32.29
CA MET A 25 10.93 -27.84 32.02
C MET A 25 10.98 -27.37 30.54
N LEU A 26 10.60 -28.24 29.62
CA LEU A 26 10.51 -27.88 28.20
C LEU A 26 9.46 -26.78 27.96
N GLY A 27 8.27 -26.95 28.58
CA GLY A 27 7.21 -25.95 28.51
C GLY A 27 7.63 -24.59 29.08
N LEU A 28 8.34 -24.62 30.22
CA LEU A 28 8.87 -23.40 30.83
C LEU A 28 9.93 -22.74 29.96
N ALA A 29 10.83 -23.52 29.36
CA ALA A 29 11.83 -23.00 28.44
C ALA A 29 11.20 -22.31 27.22
N PHE A 30 10.19 -22.92 26.59
CA PHE A 30 9.44 -22.30 25.49
C PHE A 30 8.64 -21.09 25.96
N GLY A 31 8.03 -21.11 27.12
CA GLY A 31 7.31 -19.99 27.72
C GLY A 31 8.22 -18.77 27.91
N VAL A 32 9.40 -18.96 28.50
CA VAL A 32 10.40 -17.90 28.68
C VAL A 32 10.92 -17.39 27.34
N ALA A 33 11.19 -18.27 26.39
CA ALA A 33 11.63 -17.87 25.05
C ALA A 33 10.56 -17.02 24.34
N THR A 34 9.31 -17.45 24.39
CA THR A 34 8.18 -16.70 23.78
C THR A 34 7.98 -15.34 24.44
N TRP A 35 8.06 -15.29 25.77
CA TRP A 35 7.98 -14.05 26.52
C TRP A 35 9.13 -13.10 26.15
N ALA A 36 10.37 -13.60 26.12
CA ALA A 36 11.54 -12.79 25.75
C ALA A 36 11.43 -12.23 24.32
N VAL A 37 10.96 -13.02 23.36
CA VAL A 37 10.73 -12.56 22.00
C VAL A 37 9.62 -11.50 21.95
N GLY A 38 8.51 -11.70 22.66
CA GLY A 38 7.41 -10.75 22.69
C GLY A 38 7.76 -9.41 23.33
N ASP A 39 8.46 -9.45 24.49
CA ASP A 39 8.73 -8.24 25.28
C ASP A 39 9.99 -7.47 24.84
N TYR A 40 10.97 -8.15 24.27
CA TYR A 40 12.25 -7.53 23.92
C TYR A 40 12.48 -7.41 22.40
N VAL A 41 12.21 -8.47 21.64
CA VAL A 41 12.52 -8.49 20.22
C VAL A 41 11.48 -7.71 19.41
N ALA A 42 10.20 -7.86 19.72
CA ALA A 42 9.13 -7.16 19.00
C ALA A 42 9.25 -5.62 19.11
N PRO A 43 9.37 -5.02 20.32
CA PRO A 43 9.53 -3.57 20.42
C PRO A 43 10.86 -3.05 19.85
N ALA A 44 11.93 -3.85 19.90
CA ALA A 44 13.20 -3.46 19.28
C ALA A 44 13.11 -3.42 17.74
N SER A 45 12.43 -4.37 17.14
CA SER A 45 12.21 -4.42 15.69
C SER A 45 11.27 -3.28 15.23
N GLU A 46 10.24 -2.93 15.99
CA GLU A 46 9.35 -1.80 15.70
C GLU A 46 10.11 -0.46 15.74
N ARG A 47 10.96 -0.25 16.74
CA ARG A 47 11.80 0.95 16.83
C ARG A 47 12.78 1.05 15.66
N GLN A 48 13.42 -0.03 15.26
CA GLN A 48 14.28 -0.04 14.07
C GLN A 48 13.48 0.19 12.80
N GLY A 49 12.31 -0.43 12.65
CA GLY A 49 11.40 -0.20 11.53
C GLY A 49 10.95 1.26 11.42
N ALA A 50 10.63 1.90 12.56
CA ALA A 50 10.27 3.32 12.62
C ALA A 50 11.45 4.23 12.23
N LEU A 51 12.68 3.91 12.66
CA LEU A 51 13.89 4.64 12.27
C LEU A 51 14.23 4.47 10.78
N PHE A 52 14.04 3.28 10.21
CA PHE A 52 14.16 3.05 8.77
C PHE A 52 13.11 3.83 7.99
N LYS A 53 11.87 3.85 8.47
CA LYS A 53 10.79 4.64 7.87
C LYS A 53 11.07 6.14 7.95
N ALA A 54 11.54 6.65 9.10
CA ALA A 54 11.91 8.05 9.28
C ALA A 54 13.13 8.46 8.44
N ARG A 55 14.13 7.60 8.29
CA ARG A 55 15.30 7.82 7.41
C ARG A 55 14.94 7.81 5.93
N ASN A 56 13.97 6.98 5.54
CA ASN A 56 13.51 6.88 4.15
C ASN A 56 12.38 7.86 3.81
N SER A 57 11.73 8.49 4.79
CA SER A 57 10.73 9.54 4.53
C SER A 57 11.33 10.79 3.88
N GLY A 58 12.66 10.91 3.86
CA GLY A 58 13.38 11.94 3.10
C GLY A 58 14.03 11.46 1.80
N LYS A 59 13.97 10.14 1.50
CA LYS A 59 14.58 9.56 0.29
C LYS A 59 13.69 8.44 -0.24
N ALA A 60 13.05 8.73 -1.35
CA ALA A 60 12.38 7.79 -2.24
C ALA A 60 11.43 6.78 -1.53
N PHE A 61 10.15 7.01 -1.72
CA PHE A 61 9.14 5.98 -1.49
C PHE A 61 9.59 4.66 -2.12
N SER A 62 9.59 3.60 -1.34
CA SER A 62 9.75 2.22 -1.77
C SER A 62 8.91 1.97 -3.03
N GLY A 63 9.45 1.39 -4.08
CA GLY A 63 8.98 1.28 -5.47
C GLY A 63 7.48 1.07 -5.80
N ALA A 64 6.61 1.03 -4.80
CA ALA A 64 5.16 1.00 -4.94
C ALA A 64 4.50 2.40 -5.00
N GLY A 65 5.20 3.46 -4.54
CA GLY A 65 4.63 4.80 -4.41
C GLY A 65 3.52 4.88 -3.36
N MET A 66 3.00 6.10 -3.17
CA MET A 66 1.83 6.35 -2.32
C MET A 66 0.56 6.30 -3.16
N TRP A 67 -0.47 5.62 -2.64
CA TRP A 67 -1.78 5.56 -3.26
C TRP A 67 -2.78 6.39 -2.46
N LEU A 68 -3.43 7.31 -3.14
CA LEU A 68 -4.46 8.18 -2.59
C LEU A 68 -5.77 7.90 -3.35
N LYS A 69 -6.89 7.96 -2.64
CA LYS A 69 -8.23 7.83 -3.23
C LYS A 69 -9.03 9.10 -2.97
N GLU A 70 -9.69 9.58 -4.01
CA GLU A 70 -10.56 10.74 -3.97
C GLU A 70 -11.89 10.42 -4.64
N HIS A 71 -13.01 10.85 -4.05
CA HIS A 71 -14.33 10.76 -4.63
C HIS A 71 -14.84 12.16 -4.90
N ARG A 72 -15.39 12.39 -6.09
CA ARG A 72 -16.02 13.66 -6.47
C ARG A 72 -17.37 13.40 -7.09
N THR A 73 -18.33 14.22 -6.71
CA THR A 73 -19.66 14.27 -7.34
C THR A 73 -19.68 15.47 -8.26
N GLY A 74 -19.79 15.24 -9.55
CA GLY A 74 -19.87 16.27 -10.58
C GLY A 74 -21.19 16.22 -11.33
N PRO A 75 -21.38 17.12 -12.32
CA PRO A 75 -22.58 17.15 -13.17
C PRO A 75 -22.82 15.83 -13.91
N ASP A 76 -21.76 15.10 -14.23
CA ASP A 76 -21.77 13.83 -14.97
C ASP A 76 -21.90 12.60 -14.06
N GLY A 77 -22.24 12.80 -12.78
CA GLY A 77 -22.37 11.76 -11.77
C GLY A 77 -21.17 11.63 -10.81
N GLU A 78 -21.16 10.54 -10.06
CA GLU A 78 -20.09 10.23 -9.11
C GLU A 78 -18.87 9.67 -9.84
N ARG A 79 -17.70 10.22 -9.52
CA ARG A 79 -16.43 9.78 -10.05
C ARG A 79 -15.45 9.46 -8.94
N SER A 80 -14.69 8.39 -9.11
CA SER A 80 -13.61 8.05 -8.19
C SER A 80 -12.26 8.15 -8.88
N TYR A 81 -11.31 8.73 -8.16
CA TYR A 81 -9.94 8.92 -8.61
C TYR A 81 -8.99 8.12 -7.73
N SER A 82 -8.12 7.34 -8.36
CA SER A 82 -7.00 6.68 -7.69
C SER A 82 -5.70 7.33 -8.17
N VAL A 83 -5.01 7.96 -7.25
CA VAL A 83 -3.78 8.72 -7.53
C VAL A 83 -2.60 7.96 -6.95
N ASN A 84 -1.61 7.68 -7.79
CA ASN A 84 -0.33 7.12 -7.38
C ASN A 84 0.76 8.19 -7.55
N VAL A 85 1.55 8.41 -6.50
CA VAL A 85 2.70 9.32 -6.49
C VAL A 85 3.93 8.50 -6.10
N GLN A 86 4.93 8.43 -6.97
CA GLN A 86 6.13 7.62 -6.71
C GLN A 86 7.09 8.27 -5.72
N ALA A 87 7.21 9.59 -5.77
CA ALA A 87 8.06 10.34 -4.85
C ALA A 87 7.45 11.70 -4.53
N SER A 88 7.64 12.17 -3.30
CA SER A 88 7.27 13.52 -2.87
C SER A 88 8.38 14.13 -2.03
N ASN A 89 8.40 15.47 -1.94
CA ASN A 89 9.28 16.20 -1.06
C ASN A 89 8.50 17.18 -0.16
N PRO A 90 9.07 17.62 0.97
CA PRO A 90 8.38 18.50 1.90
C PRO A 90 8.00 19.89 1.33
N SER A 91 8.57 20.28 0.20
CA SER A 91 8.27 21.54 -0.49
C SER A 91 7.12 21.42 -1.51
N GLY A 92 6.34 20.34 -1.46
CA GLY A 92 5.19 20.11 -2.35
C GLY A 92 5.55 19.59 -3.75
N GLY A 93 6.83 19.29 -4.02
CA GLY A 93 7.24 18.66 -5.26
C GLY A 93 6.89 17.18 -5.28
N ILE A 94 6.31 16.70 -6.38
CA ILE A 94 5.91 15.30 -6.59
C ILE A 94 6.45 14.80 -7.93
N ALA A 95 6.75 13.51 -8.01
CA ALA A 95 7.27 12.87 -9.21
C ALA A 95 6.63 11.50 -9.46
N GLY A 96 6.56 11.12 -10.75
CA GLY A 96 5.99 9.84 -11.18
C GLY A 96 4.52 9.71 -10.84
N ILE A 97 3.73 10.69 -11.26
CA ILE A 97 2.30 10.77 -10.94
C ILE A 97 1.48 9.95 -11.95
N ARG A 98 0.54 9.15 -11.43
CA ARG A 98 -0.46 8.44 -12.22
C ARG A 98 -1.83 8.64 -11.59
N ILE A 99 -2.78 9.14 -12.36
CA ILE A 99 -4.16 9.38 -11.93
C ILE A 99 -5.07 8.52 -12.77
N PHE A 100 -5.88 7.71 -12.14
CA PHE A 100 -6.89 6.85 -12.76
C PHE A 100 -8.26 7.37 -12.37
N GLU A 101 -9.11 7.64 -13.36
CA GLU A 101 -10.48 8.10 -13.19
C GLU A 101 -11.44 6.96 -13.52
N PHE A 102 -12.38 6.70 -12.63
CA PHE A 102 -13.41 5.68 -12.78
C PHE A 102 -14.79 6.31 -12.72
N ASP A 103 -15.73 5.76 -13.48
CA ASP A 103 -17.14 6.12 -13.41
C ASP A 103 -17.85 5.50 -12.18
N ALA A 104 -19.14 5.80 -12.01
CA ALA A 104 -19.95 5.28 -10.92
C ALA A 104 -20.10 3.74 -10.96
N GLN A 105 -19.88 3.11 -12.10
CA GLN A 105 -19.91 1.66 -12.31
C GLN A 105 -18.54 1.00 -12.09
N GLY A 106 -17.49 1.79 -11.86
CA GLY A 106 -16.11 1.32 -11.64
C GLY A 106 -15.35 1.05 -12.94
N HIS A 107 -15.82 1.51 -14.10
CA HIS A 107 -15.07 1.41 -15.34
C HIS A 107 -14.02 2.52 -15.41
N LEU A 108 -12.85 2.20 -15.93
CA LEU A 108 -11.79 3.18 -16.17
C LEU A 108 -12.17 4.11 -17.33
N VAL A 109 -12.29 5.39 -17.04
CA VAL A 109 -12.66 6.44 -17.99
C VAL A 109 -11.43 7.17 -18.54
N SER A 110 -10.50 7.51 -17.64
CA SER A 110 -9.28 8.18 -18.07
C SER A 110 -8.07 7.79 -17.20
N ARG A 111 -6.89 7.96 -17.77
CA ARG A 111 -5.60 7.81 -17.10
C ARG A 111 -4.73 9.01 -17.46
N VAL A 112 -4.22 9.67 -16.44
CA VAL A 112 -3.27 10.77 -16.58
C VAL A 112 -1.93 10.33 -16.00
N GLU A 113 -0.86 10.51 -16.76
CA GLU A 113 0.52 10.27 -16.33
C GLU A 113 1.29 11.58 -16.40
N ALA A 114 2.06 11.90 -15.38
CA ALA A 114 2.94 13.05 -15.36
C ALA A 114 4.29 12.69 -14.78
N SER A 115 5.36 13.25 -15.36
CA SER A 115 6.72 13.00 -14.85
C SER A 115 6.95 13.71 -13.53
N GLU A 116 6.50 14.95 -13.45
CA GLU A 116 6.70 15.84 -12.30
C GLU A 116 5.45 16.64 -12.02
N GLY A 117 5.31 17.11 -10.79
CA GLY A 117 4.26 18.02 -10.39
C GLY A 117 4.61 18.80 -9.12
N HIS A 118 3.78 19.76 -8.83
CA HIS A 118 3.83 20.55 -7.60
C HIS A 118 2.44 20.67 -7.01
N VAL A 119 2.33 20.40 -5.73
CA VAL A 119 1.10 20.54 -4.94
C VAL A 119 1.16 21.88 -4.22
N ALA A 120 0.23 22.76 -4.51
CA ALA A 120 0.11 24.03 -3.83
C ALA A 120 -0.71 23.86 -2.53
N ASP A 121 -0.60 24.79 -1.60
CA ASP A 121 -1.28 24.76 -0.31
C ASP A 121 -2.82 24.85 -0.43
N ASP A 122 -3.32 25.37 -1.54
CA ASP A 122 -4.74 25.42 -1.89
C ASP A 122 -5.31 24.09 -2.46
N GLY A 123 -4.49 23.04 -2.53
CA GLY A 123 -4.86 21.75 -3.09
C GLY A 123 -4.76 21.69 -4.63
N THR A 124 -4.26 22.74 -5.30
CA THR A 124 -4.08 22.72 -6.75
C THR A 124 -2.80 21.98 -7.13
N TRP A 125 -2.91 21.01 -8.00
CA TRP A 125 -1.77 20.27 -8.53
C TRP A 125 -1.39 20.80 -9.90
N THR A 126 -0.16 21.24 -10.03
CA THR A 126 0.43 21.61 -11.31
C THR A 126 1.29 20.47 -11.81
N LEU A 127 0.86 19.78 -12.86
CA LEU A 127 1.54 18.62 -13.44
C LEU A 127 2.30 19.03 -14.69
N SER A 128 3.50 18.47 -14.89
CA SER A 128 4.38 18.72 -16.03
C SER A 128 4.65 17.44 -16.82
N ASN A 129 4.85 17.56 -18.13
CA ASN A 129 5.02 16.44 -19.05
C ASN A 129 3.88 15.43 -18.95
N VAL A 130 2.67 15.88 -19.23
CA VAL A 130 1.44 15.13 -19.00
C VAL A 130 1.05 14.36 -20.25
N LYS A 131 0.77 13.07 -20.07
CA LYS A 131 0.12 12.20 -21.06
C LYS A 131 -1.23 11.77 -20.51
N SER A 132 -2.31 12.16 -21.16
CA SER A 132 -3.67 11.74 -20.82
C SER A 132 -4.19 10.76 -21.87
N ILE A 133 -4.83 9.69 -21.38
CA ILE A 133 -5.47 8.67 -22.17
C ILE A 133 -6.92 8.62 -21.71
N ARG A 134 -7.86 8.77 -22.64
CA ARG A 134 -9.29 8.69 -22.37
C ARG A 134 -9.92 7.57 -23.18
N TRP A 135 -10.69 6.74 -22.51
CA TRP A 135 -11.46 5.67 -23.12
C TRP A 135 -12.88 6.14 -23.41
N PRO A 136 -13.49 5.69 -24.51
CA PRO A 136 -14.89 5.97 -24.79
C PRO A 136 -15.78 5.34 -23.71
N PRO A 137 -16.94 5.97 -23.38
CA PRO A 137 -17.86 5.40 -22.40
C PRO A 137 -18.37 4.04 -22.87
N ALA A 138 -18.46 3.08 -21.94
CA ALA A 138 -18.84 1.68 -22.23
C ALA A 138 -20.24 1.54 -22.90
N VAL A 139 -21.11 2.55 -22.74
CA VAL A 139 -22.47 2.58 -23.33
C VAL A 139 -22.45 3.03 -24.80
N SER A 140 -21.37 3.65 -25.28
CA SER A 140 -21.25 4.16 -26.65
C SER A 140 -20.57 3.18 -27.62
N ALA A 141 -20.55 1.90 -27.32
CA ALA A 141 -20.03 0.88 -28.24
C ALA A 141 -20.92 0.78 -29.48
N ASN A 142 -20.90 1.83 -30.30
CA ASN A 142 -21.47 1.81 -31.66
C ASN A 142 -20.47 1.06 -32.56
N PRO A 143 -20.82 -0.14 -33.06
CA PRO A 143 -19.88 -0.95 -33.86
C PRO A 143 -19.48 -0.31 -35.19
N LYS A 144 -19.97 0.87 -35.53
CA LYS A 144 -19.65 1.61 -36.76
C LYS A 144 -19.08 3.01 -36.54
N GLY A 145 -18.95 3.50 -35.31
CA GLY A 145 -18.35 4.78 -35.00
C GLY A 145 -16.95 4.55 -34.41
N ALA A 146 -15.96 5.29 -34.88
CA ALA A 146 -14.58 5.26 -34.39
C ALA A 146 -14.49 5.85 -32.97
N ASP A 147 -14.99 5.12 -31.98
CA ASP A 147 -14.71 5.39 -30.57
C ASP A 147 -13.27 4.95 -30.28
N SER A 148 -12.32 5.74 -30.80
CA SER A 148 -10.90 5.52 -30.62
C SER A 148 -10.47 6.05 -29.24
N VAL A 149 -9.58 5.32 -28.61
CA VAL A 149 -8.86 5.80 -27.42
C VAL A 149 -8.17 7.12 -27.76
N GLN A 150 -8.51 8.18 -27.04
CA GLN A 150 -7.91 9.49 -27.25
C GLN A 150 -6.65 9.60 -26.40
N VAL A 151 -5.53 9.89 -27.03
CA VAL A 151 -4.26 10.15 -26.37
C VAL A 151 -3.88 11.60 -26.60
N GLN A 152 -3.68 12.35 -25.51
CA GLN A 152 -3.30 13.75 -25.55
C GLN A 152 -2.01 13.94 -24.73
N VAL A 153 -1.05 14.65 -25.31
CA VAL A 153 0.20 15.02 -24.64
C VAL A 153 0.20 16.53 -24.43
N GLN A 154 0.44 16.98 -23.21
CA GLN A 154 0.47 18.39 -22.83
C GLN A 154 1.71 18.68 -22.00
N ALA A 155 2.30 19.85 -22.19
CA ALA A 155 3.47 20.27 -21.40
C ALA A 155 3.10 20.51 -19.93
N LYS A 156 1.87 21.00 -19.67
CA LYS A 156 1.39 21.36 -18.34
C LYS A 156 -0.11 21.10 -18.21
N LEU A 157 -0.53 20.60 -17.05
CA LEU A 157 -1.94 20.39 -16.68
C LEU A 157 -2.16 20.87 -15.25
N ILE A 158 -3.21 21.66 -15.05
CA ILE A 158 -3.67 22.03 -13.71
C ILE A 158 -4.75 21.01 -13.31
N TRP A 159 -4.50 20.30 -12.22
CA TRP A 159 -5.42 19.31 -11.67
C TRP A 159 -5.96 19.80 -10.32
N PRO A 160 -7.25 20.17 -10.23
CA PRO A 160 -7.85 20.49 -8.94
C PRO A 160 -7.95 19.20 -8.11
N SER A 161 -7.53 19.22 -6.85
CA SER A 161 -7.63 18.09 -5.92
C SER A 161 -8.05 18.60 -4.55
N THR A 162 -8.67 17.72 -3.76
CA THR A 162 -8.91 17.96 -2.33
C THR A 162 -7.71 17.48 -1.48
N LEU A 163 -6.71 16.86 -2.12
CA LEU A 163 -5.51 16.35 -1.47
C LEU A 163 -4.48 17.46 -1.33
N THR A 164 -4.15 17.82 -0.11
CA THR A 164 -3.19 18.88 0.24
C THR A 164 -1.78 18.33 0.44
N THR A 165 -0.80 19.24 0.51
CA THR A 165 0.63 18.93 0.71
C THR A 165 0.89 18.04 1.93
N GLY A 166 0.08 18.14 2.99
CA GLY A 166 0.21 17.32 4.19
C GLY A 166 -0.26 15.86 4.04
N MET A 167 -0.92 15.53 2.93
CA MET A 167 -1.41 14.18 2.60
C MET A 167 -0.54 13.47 1.57
N VAL A 168 0.36 14.17 0.92
CA VAL A 168 1.28 13.71 -0.12
C VAL A 168 2.72 13.80 0.39
#